data_677109e62fc32ef483b8e644cbffefbd
#
_entry.id   677109e62fc32ef483b8e644cbffefbd
#
_cell.length_a   1.000
_cell.length_b   1.000
_cell.length_c   1.000
_cell.angle_alpha   90.00
_cell.angle_beta   90.00
_cell.angle_gamma   90.00
#
_symmetry.space_group_name_H-M   'P 1'
#
loop_
_entity.id
_entity.type
_entity.pdbx_description
1 polymer ?
#
loop_
_entity_poly.entity_id
_entity_poly.type
_entity_poly.pdbx_seq_one_letter_code
_entity_poly.pdbx_strand_id
1 'polypeptide(L)'
;RMPTIASIQGACVGGGIDMVSACDIRHCSADAFFKIAEVDIGLAADVGTLQRLPSLMPIGAVRELAFTGRKFLPTEALELGFINKVFDSIADLEKGSLELAQEIASKSPLVTRVIKKQINYARDHSVKEALDYHAAWNSSLISGQDMEAAMKAFIEKSKANYDDLEPTHSFWEKKGLVP
;
A
#
# COMPACT_ATOMS: atom_id res chain seq x y z
N ARG A 1 8.47 3.24 -2.35
CA ARG A 1 9.43 3.23 -1.28
C ARG A 1 8.76 3.36 0.09
N MET A 2 7.91 4.39 0.26
CA MET A 2 7.09 4.58 1.47
C MET A 2 5.72 3.90 1.31
N PRO A 3 4.98 3.66 2.41
CA PRO A 3 3.58 3.29 2.33
C PRO A 3 2.77 4.27 1.48
N THR A 4 1.78 3.75 0.77
CA THR A 4 0.91 4.53 -0.11
C THR A 4 -0.56 4.26 0.23
N ILE A 5 -1.36 5.31 0.32
CA ILE A 5 -2.81 5.23 0.53
C ILE A 5 -3.49 5.80 -0.71
N ALA A 6 -4.33 4.99 -1.36
CA ALA A 6 -5.24 5.49 -2.39
C ALA A 6 -6.50 6.04 -1.72
N SER A 7 -6.82 7.30 -1.99
CA SER A 7 -8.06 7.97 -1.60
C SER A 7 -8.94 8.11 -2.84
N ILE A 8 -9.99 7.30 -2.94
CA ILE A 8 -10.73 7.03 -4.19
C ILE A 8 -12.13 7.62 -4.08
N GLN A 9 -12.49 8.48 -5.04
CA GLN A 9 -13.84 9.05 -5.16
C GLN A 9 -14.37 8.85 -6.58
N GLY A 10 -15.68 8.73 -6.74
CA GLY A 10 -16.31 8.59 -8.03
C GLY A 10 -15.83 7.37 -8.82
N ALA A 11 -15.49 7.54 -10.09
CA ALA A 11 -15.16 6.46 -11.02
C ALA A 11 -13.70 5.98 -10.87
N CYS A 12 -13.50 4.71 -10.49
CA CYS A 12 -12.22 4.02 -10.55
C CYS A 12 -12.32 2.88 -11.57
N VAL A 13 -11.92 3.15 -12.80
CA VAL A 13 -12.19 2.30 -13.97
C VAL A 13 -10.91 2.03 -14.76
N GLY A 14 -10.74 0.79 -15.23
CA GLY A 14 -9.61 0.38 -16.08
C GLY A 14 -8.27 0.69 -15.41
N GLY A 15 -7.44 1.53 -16.03
CA GLY A 15 -6.16 1.99 -15.49
C GLY A 15 -6.23 2.59 -14.08
N GLY A 16 -7.40 3.07 -13.64
CA GLY A 16 -7.65 3.44 -12.25
C GLY A 16 -7.51 2.25 -11.31
N ILE A 17 -8.07 1.08 -11.68
CA ILE A 17 -7.91 -0.17 -10.90
C ILE A 17 -6.43 -0.61 -10.89
N ASP A 18 -5.73 -0.52 -12.02
CA ASP A 18 -4.30 -0.83 -12.08
C ASP A 18 -3.50 -0.02 -11.06
N MET A 19 -3.73 1.30 -11.04
CA MET A 19 -3.04 2.22 -10.14
C MET A 19 -3.35 1.93 -8.67
N VAL A 20 -4.63 1.84 -8.29
CA VAL A 20 -4.99 1.69 -6.88
C VAL A 20 -4.70 0.28 -6.35
N SER A 21 -4.68 -0.75 -7.22
CA SER A 21 -4.25 -2.10 -6.84
C SER A 21 -2.76 -2.18 -6.49
N ALA A 22 -1.95 -1.23 -6.97
CA ALA A 22 -0.54 -1.11 -6.63
C ALA A 22 -0.28 -0.34 -5.32
N CYS A 23 -1.30 0.35 -4.78
CA CYS A 23 -1.20 1.02 -3.48
C CYS A 23 -1.31 0.01 -2.34
N ASP A 24 -0.73 0.35 -1.18
CA ASP A 24 -0.75 -0.53 -0.01
C ASP A 24 -2.12 -0.55 0.66
N ILE A 25 -2.76 0.61 0.77
CA ILE A 25 -4.06 0.80 1.43
C ILE A 25 -4.99 1.54 0.46
N ARG A 26 -6.26 1.18 0.48
CA ARG A 26 -7.31 1.77 -0.38
C ARG A 26 -8.50 2.20 0.47
N HIS A 27 -8.77 3.50 0.48
CA HIS A 27 -9.97 4.11 1.05
C HIS A 27 -10.84 4.64 -0.08
N CYS A 28 -12.15 4.63 0.09
CA CYS A 28 -13.04 5.25 -0.87
C CYS A 28 -14.20 5.99 -0.20
N SER A 29 -14.84 6.90 -0.95
CA SER A 29 -16.11 7.50 -0.59
C SER A 29 -17.29 6.61 -1.02
N ALA A 30 -18.45 6.80 -0.41
CA ALA A 30 -19.66 6.04 -0.69
C ALA A 30 -20.18 6.20 -2.13
N ASP A 31 -19.83 7.31 -2.81
CA ASP A 31 -20.16 7.57 -4.21
C ASP A 31 -19.21 6.92 -5.22
N ALA A 32 -18.14 6.28 -4.75
CA ALA A 32 -17.19 5.61 -5.64
C ALA A 32 -17.82 4.39 -6.32
N PHE A 33 -17.28 4.02 -7.47
CA PHE A 33 -17.52 2.72 -8.08
C PHE A 33 -16.28 2.22 -8.83
N PHE A 34 -16.22 0.92 -8.99
CA PHE A 34 -15.06 0.22 -9.54
C PHE A 34 -15.46 -0.60 -10.77
N LYS A 35 -14.56 -0.69 -11.76
CA LYS A 35 -14.81 -1.50 -12.96
C LYS A 35 -13.50 -1.90 -13.63
N ILE A 36 -13.32 -3.19 -13.88
CA ILE A 36 -12.26 -3.71 -14.74
C ILE A 36 -12.83 -3.65 -16.16
N ALA A 37 -12.54 -2.56 -16.88
CA ALA A 37 -13.28 -2.19 -18.09
C ALA A 37 -12.64 -2.66 -19.41
N GLU A 38 -11.44 -3.20 -19.35
CA GLU A 38 -10.63 -3.54 -20.53
C GLU A 38 -11.32 -4.58 -21.43
N VAL A 39 -12.09 -5.50 -20.84
CA VAL A 39 -12.86 -6.51 -21.56
C VAL A 39 -13.89 -5.89 -22.52
N ASP A 40 -14.46 -4.74 -22.17
CA ASP A 40 -15.45 -4.04 -23.00
C ASP A 40 -14.87 -3.49 -24.30
N ILE A 41 -13.56 -3.29 -24.34
CA ILE A 41 -12.85 -2.80 -25.53
C ILE A 41 -11.95 -3.87 -26.16
N GLY A 42 -12.18 -5.14 -25.80
CA GLY A 42 -11.48 -6.28 -26.41
C GLY A 42 -10.03 -6.46 -25.92
N LEU A 43 -9.68 -5.91 -24.76
CA LEU A 43 -8.37 -6.07 -24.14
C LEU A 43 -8.46 -6.85 -22.84
N ALA A 44 -7.36 -7.47 -22.44
CA ALA A 44 -7.17 -7.88 -21.05
C ALA A 44 -6.44 -6.76 -20.30
N ALA A 45 -6.78 -6.53 -19.02
CA ALA A 45 -6.07 -5.56 -18.19
C ALA A 45 -4.57 -5.94 -18.11
N ASP A 46 -3.69 -5.03 -18.53
CA ASP A 46 -2.28 -5.34 -18.81
C ASP A 46 -1.27 -4.54 -17.96
N VAL A 47 -1.75 -3.66 -17.06
CA VAL A 47 -0.87 -2.86 -16.18
C VAL A 47 -0.86 -3.36 -14.74
N GLY A 48 -1.26 -4.62 -14.53
CA GLY A 48 -1.07 -5.35 -13.27
C GLY A 48 -2.33 -5.63 -12.45
N THR A 49 -3.51 -5.22 -12.88
CA THR A 49 -4.80 -5.57 -12.25
C THR A 49 -4.93 -7.07 -12.08
N LEU A 50 -4.76 -7.85 -13.14
CA LEU A 50 -4.96 -9.31 -13.11
C LEU A 50 -3.91 -10.04 -12.28
N GLN A 51 -2.74 -9.45 -12.07
CA GLN A 51 -1.65 -10.01 -11.27
C GLN A 51 -1.79 -9.68 -9.78
N ARG A 52 -2.36 -8.49 -9.44
CA ARG A 52 -2.45 -8.02 -8.05
C ARG A 52 -3.77 -8.38 -7.37
N LEU A 53 -4.90 -8.28 -8.09
CA LEU A 53 -6.21 -8.52 -7.48
C LEU A 53 -6.37 -9.91 -6.86
N PRO A 54 -5.82 -11.02 -7.41
CA PRO A 54 -5.90 -12.34 -6.76
C PRO A 54 -5.24 -12.42 -5.38
N SER A 55 -4.35 -11.47 -5.04
CA SER A 55 -3.75 -11.34 -3.70
C SER A 55 -4.55 -10.42 -2.77
N LEU A 56 -5.53 -9.70 -3.29
CA LEU A 56 -6.36 -8.73 -2.55
C LEU A 56 -7.78 -9.22 -2.33
N MET A 57 -8.30 -10.07 -3.23
CA MET A 57 -9.69 -10.50 -3.28
C MET A 57 -9.78 -12.00 -3.57
N PRO A 58 -10.90 -12.67 -3.23
CA PRO A 58 -11.16 -14.05 -3.66
C PRO A 58 -11.07 -14.19 -5.18
N ILE A 59 -10.31 -15.18 -5.66
CA ILE A 59 -10.02 -15.36 -7.09
C ILE A 59 -11.27 -15.53 -7.95
N GLY A 60 -12.35 -16.12 -7.42
CA GLY A 60 -13.63 -16.25 -8.11
C GLY A 60 -14.26 -14.89 -8.40
N ALA A 61 -14.24 -13.97 -7.43
CA ALA A 61 -14.72 -12.61 -7.61
C ALA A 61 -13.87 -11.83 -8.64
N VAL A 62 -12.55 -11.98 -8.58
CA VAL A 62 -11.65 -11.35 -9.57
C VAL A 62 -11.99 -11.80 -10.99
N ARG A 63 -12.20 -13.11 -11.18
CA ARG A 63 -12.56 -13.67 -12.50
C ARG A 63 -13.91 -13.17 -12.99
N GLU A 64 -14.92 -13.17 -12.14
CA GLU A 64 -16.24 -12.66 -12.48
C GLU A 64 -16.17 -11.19 -12.91
N LEU A 65 -15.54 -10.34 -12.11
CA LEU A 65 -15.40 -8.91 -12.41
C LEU A 65 -14.59 -8.65 -13.69
N ALA A 66 -13.51 -9.39 -13.90
CA ALA A 66 -12.67 -9.24 -15.10
C ALA A 66 -13.34 -9.79 -16.37
N PHE A 67 -14.11 -10.89 -16.27
CA PHE A 67 -14.78 -11.48 -17.44
C PHE A 67 -16.02 -10.71 -17.86
N THR A 68 -16.73 -10.12 -16.89
CA THR A 68 -18.00 -9.42 -17.17
C THR A 68 -17.82 -7.93 -17.39
N GLY A 69 -16.73 -7.34 -16.89
CA GLY A 69 -16.56 -5.91 -16.88
C GLY A 69 -17.68 -5.17 -16.10
N ARG A 70 -18.42 -5.86 -15.22
CA ARG A 70 -19.47 -5.22 -14.44
C ARG A 70 -18.91 -4.25 -13.41
N LYS A 71 -19.71 -3.26 -13.07
CA LYS A 71 -19.42 -2.39 -11.92
C LYS A 71 -19.57 -3.16 -10.62
N PHE A 72 -18.74 -2.80 -9.64
CA PHE A 72 -18.92 -3.16 -8.24
C PHE A 72 -18.80 -1.91 -7.35
N LEU A 73 -19.60 -1.91 -6.28
CA LEU A 73 -19.78 -0.76 -5.42
C LEU A 73 -18.90 -0.83 -4.17
N PRO A 74 -18.76 0.26 -3.40
CA PRO A 74 -17.92 0.30 -2.22
C PRO A 74 -18.20 -0.77 -1.18
N THR A 75 -19.49 -1.12 -0.98
CA THR A 75 -19.90 -2.18 -0.04
C THR A 75 -19.34 -3.53 -0.48
N GLU A 76 -19.55 -3.91 -1.74
CA GLU A 76 -19.01 -5.16 -2.30
C GLU A 76 -17.47 -5.14 -2.29
N ALA A 77 -16.85 -4.00 -2.65
CA ALA A 77 -15.41 -3.84 -2.65
C ALA A 77 -14.79 -3.99 -1.24
N LEU A 78 -15.50 -3.55 -0.20
CA LEU A 78 -15.11 -3.72 1.20
C LEU A 78 -15.26 -5.20 1.62
N GLU A 79 -16.37 -5.83 1.31
CA GLU A 79 -16.63 -7.24 1.62
C GLU A 79 -15.62 -8.18 0.95
N LEU A 80 -15.22 -7.87 -0.28
CA LEU A 80 -14.21 -8.62 -1.03
C LEU A 80 -12.77 -8.34 -0.57
N GLY A 81 -12.54 -7.33 0.29
CA GLY A 81 -11.21 -6.94 0.76
C GLY A 81 -10.42 -6.04 -0.20
N PHE A 82 -11.03 -5.60 -1.30
CA PHE A 82 -10.39 -4.65 -2.21
C PHE A 82 -10.22 -3.27 -1.56
N ILE A 83 -11.22 -2.81 -0.82
CA ILE A 83 -11.21 -1.54 -0.08
C ILE A 83 -11.03 -1.83 1.42
N ASN A 84 -10.20 -1.03 2.08
CA ASN A 84 -9.94 -1.15 3.52
C ASN A 84 -10.98 -0.37 4.35
N LYS A 85 -11.50 0.76 3.81
CA LYS A 85 -12.50 1.59 4.49
C LYS A 85 -13.31 2.41 3.50
N VAL A 86 -14.61 2.51 3.77
CA VAL A 86 -15.56 3.39 3.06
C VAL A 86 -15.92 4.55 3.97
N PHE A 87 -16.01 5.75 3.41
CA PHE A 87 -16.41 6.98 4.09
C PHE A 87 -17.68 7.55 3.45
N ASP A 88 -18.52 8.17 4.26
CA ASP A 88 -19.82 8.68 3.81
C ASP A 88 -19.70 9.88 2.86
N SER A 89 -18.64 10.67 2.99
CA SER A 89 -18.40 11.84 2.16
C SER A 89 -16.94 11.93 1.70
N ILE A 90 -16.70 12.75 0.67
CA ILE A 90 -15.34 13.06 0.18
C ILE A 90 -14.52 13.76 1.27
N ALA A 91 -15.13 14.67 2.03
CA ALA A 91 -14.44 15.39 3.10
C ALA A 91 -13.99 14.43 4.23
N ASP A 92 -14.84 13.45 4.58
CA ASP A 92 -14.49 12.42 5.57
C ASP A 92 -13.41 11.47 5.03
N LEU A 93 -13.47 11.13 3.74
CA LEU A 93 -12.45 10.33 3.06
C LEU A 93 -11.08 11.01 3.11
N GLU A 94 -11.01 12.30 2.74
CA GLU A 94 -9.77 13.07 2.77
C GLU A 94 -9.21 13.15 4.19
N LYS A 95 -10.06 13.54 5.14
CA LYS A 95 -9.69 13.64 6.56
C LYS A 95 -9.19 12.30 7.12
N GLY A 96 -9.97 11.23 6.95
CA GLY A 96 -9.62 9.92 7.51
C GLY A 96 -8.40 9.28 6.84
N SER A 97 -8.19 9.54 5.54
CA SER A 97 -6.98 9.09 4.84
C SER A 97 -5.74 9.84 5.32
N LEU A 98 -5.86 11.15 5.57
CA LEU A 98 -4.77 11.96 6.10
C LEU A 98 -4.44 11.60 7.55
N GLU A 99 -5.44 11.34 8.39
CA GLU A 99 -5.25 10.88 9.77
C GLU A 99 -4.46 9.55 9.79
N LEU A 100 -4.81 8.58 8.94
CA LEU A 100 -4.06 7.34 8.83
C LEU A 100 -2.64 7.57 8.33
N ALA A 101 -2.45 8.45 7.35
CA ALA A 101 -1.13 8.81 6.85
C ALA A 101 -0.25 9.43 7.94
N GLN A 102 -0.82 10.31 8.76
CA GLN A 102 -0.13 10.92 9.91
C GLN A 102 0.22 9.88 10.99
N GLU A 103 -0.70 8.93 11.25
CA GLU A 103 -0.42 7.83 12.17
C GLU A 103 0.76 6.98 11.68
N ILE A 104 0.78 6.60 10.41
CA ILE A 104 1.89 5.86 9.80
C ILE A 104 3.18 6.70 9.85
N ALA A 105 3.10 7.98 9.53
CA ALA A 105 4.25 8.89 9.55
C ALA A 105 4.81 9.13 10.96
N SER A 106 4.03 8.87 12.01
CA SER A 106 4.50 8.93 13.41
C SER A 106 5.38 7.74 13.81
N LYS A 107 5.47 6.71 12.98
CA LYS A 107 6.30 5.52 13.22
C LYS A 107 7.67 5.70 12.55
N SER A 108 8.65 4.87 12.95
CA SER A 108 9.96 4.87 12.30
C SER A 108 9.82 4.74 10.77
N PRO A 109 10.31 5.70 9.99
CA PRO A 109 10.22 5.64 8.54
C PRO A 109 11.10 4.52 7.94
N LEU A 110 12.19 4.16 8.62
CA LEU A 110 13.02 3.02 8.24
C LEU A 110 12.24 1.70 8.43
N VAL A 111 11.62 1.52 9.58
CA VAL A 111 10.90 0.28 9.90
C VAL A 111 9.65 0.12 9.02
N THR A 112 8.86 1.18 8.80
CA THR A 112 7.70 1.12 7.91
C THR A 112 8.08 0.76 6.46
N ARG A 113 9.19 1.29 5.97
CA ARG A 113 9.77 0.91 4.67
C ARG A 113 10.18 -0.56 4.63
N VAL A 114 10.83 -1.06 5.68
CA VAL A 114 11.25 -2.47 5.76
C VAL A 114 10.04 -3.39 5.81
N ILE A 115 9.01 -3.06 6.59
CA ILE A 115 7.75 -3.82 6.65
C ILE A 115 7.14 -3.96 5.24
N LYS A 116 6.97 -2.85 4.52
CA LYS A 116 6.45 -2.89 3.14
C LYS A 116 7.29 -3.79 2.23
N LYS A 117 8.61 -3.67 2.32
CA LYS A 117 9.54 -4.45 1.51
C LYS A 117 9.42 -5.95 1.81
N GLN A 118 9.26 -6.32 3.07
CA GLN A 118 9.14 -7.72 3.49
C GLN A 118 7.81 -8.33 3.12
N ILE A 119 6.70 -7.61 3.29
CA ILE A 119 5.39 -8.07 2.84
C ILE A 119 5.40 -8.31 1.32
N ASN A 120 5.99 -7.40 0.54
CA ASN A 120 6.10 -7.57 -0.90
C ASN A 120 7.01 -8.75 -1.29
N TYR A 121 8.08 -8.99 -0.55
CA TYR A 121 8.95 -10.15 -0.77
C TYR A 121 8.24 -11.47 -0.45
N ALA A 122 7.52 -11.52 0.66
CA ALA A 122 6.80 -12.72 1.10
C ALA A 122 5.68 -13.14 0.12
N ARG A 123 5.16 -12.22 -0.70
CA ARG A 123 4.13 -12.53 -1.71
C ARG A 123 4.60 -13.54 -2.75
N ASP A 124 5.89 -13.49 -3.13
CA ASP A 124 6.47 -14.22 -4.25
C ASP A 124 7.45 -15.33 -3.79
N HIS A 125 7.60 -15.52 -2.46
CA HIS A 125 8.57 -16.45 -1.86
C HIS A 125 7.91 -17.32 -0.80
N SER A 126 8.54 -18.45 -0.47
CA SER A 126 8.10 -19.32 0.64
C SER A 126 8.23 -18.59 1.99
N VAL A 127 7.44 -19.02 2.96
CA VAL A 127 7.53 -18.50 4.34
C VAL A 127 8.96 -18.64 4.90
N LYS A 128 9.65 -19.74 4.60
CA LYS A 128 11.02 -19.96 5.05
C LYS A 128 11.97 -18.90 4.47
N GLU A 129 11.95 -18.70 3.15
CA GLU A 129 12.81 -17.71 2.49
C GLU A 129 12.49 -16.29 2.97
N ALA A 130 11.21 -15.97 3.17
CA ALA A 130 10.78 -14.67 3.69
C ALA A 130 11.30 -14.45 5.13
N LEU A 131 11.29 -15.48 5.99
CA LEU A 131 11.84 -15.39 7.35
C LEU A 131 13.37 -15.25 7.35
N ASP A 132 14.07 -15.97 6.49
CA ASP A 132 15.53 -15.83 6.34
C ASP A 132 15.90 -14.40 5.86
N TYR A 133 15.14 -13.87 4.90
CA TYR A 133 15.28 -12.48 4.44
C TYR A 133 14.98 -11.46 5.54
N HIS A 134 13.92 -11.72 6.33
CA HIS A 134 13.54 -10.90 7.48
C HIS A 134 14.64 -10.84 8.55
N ALA A 135 15.26 -11.98 8.86
CA ALA A 135 16.34 -12.06 9.84
C ALA A 135 17.53 -11.18 9.45
N ALA A 136 17.90 -11.16 8.17
CA ALA A 136 18.97 -10.30 7.67
C ALA A 136 18.67 -8.79 7.86
N TRP A 137 17.42 -8.36 7.63
CA TRP A 137 17.01 -6.97 7.85
C TRP A 137 16.94 -6.64 9.35
N ASN A 138 16.31 -7.51 10.16
CA ASN A 138 16.14 -7.25 11.58
C ASN A 138 17.45 -7.21 12.35
N SER A 139 18.47 -7.96 11.92
CA SER A 139 19.79 -7.90 12.56
C SER A 139 20.38 -6.48 12.59
N SER A 140 20.07 -5.67 11.58
CA SER A 140 20.50 -4.25 11.53
C SER A 140 19.54 -3.31 12.25
N LEU A 141 18.27 -3.68 12.43
CA LEU A 141 17.26 -2.84 13.09
C LEU A 141 17.35 -2.95 14.63
N ILE A 142 17.65 -4.14 15.15
CA ILE A 142 17.69 -4.42 16.61
C ILE A 142 18.74 -3.58 17.35
N SER A 143 19.84 -3.22 16.70
CA SER A 143 20.88 -2.34 17.27
C SER A 143 20.82 -0.92 16.71
N GLY A 144 19.72 -0.54 16.07
CA GLY A 144 19.59 0.75 15.40
C GLY A 144 19.03 1.85 16.30
N GLN A 145 19.28 3.09 15.90
CA GLN A 145 18.84 4.31 16.61
C GLN A 145 17.33 4.38 16.84
N ASP A 146 16.54 3.88 15.87
CA ASP A 146 15.07 3.89 15.99
C ASP A 146 14.57 2.98 17.12
N MET A 147 15.22 1.84 17.34
CA MET A 147 14.88 0.97 18.46
C MET A 147 15.25 1.62 19.81
N GLU A 148 16.41 2.27 19.90
CA GLU A 148 16.82 3.00 21.09
C GLU A 148 15.85 4.16 21.39
N ALA A 149 15.47 4.93 20.38
CA ALA A 149 14.50 6.02 20.51
C ALA A 149 13.13 5.50 20.97
N ALA A 150 12.66 4.37 20.43
CA ALA A 150 11.41 3.73 20.83
C ALA A 150 11.45 3.24 22.28
N MET A 151 12.53 2.58 22.70
CA MET A 151 12.70 2.07 24.05
C MET A 151 12.77 3.22 25.09
N LYS A 152 13.51 4.28 24.76
CA LYS A 152 13.57 5.48 25.61
C LYS A 152 12.19 6.11 25.79
N ALA A 153 11.47 6.32 24.70
CA ALA A 153 10.12 6.88 24.72
C ALA A 153 9.14 6.01 25.51
N PHE A 154 9.25 4.67 25.40
CA PHE A 154 8.45 3.74 26.18
C PHE A 154 8.68 3.87 27.68
N ILE A 155 9.95 3.96 28.11
CA ILE A 155 10.32 4.13 29.54
C ILE A 155 9.83 5.48 30.05
N GLU A 156 10.00 6.54 29.26
CA GLU A 156 9.63 7.92 29.60
C GLU A 156 8.14 8.21 29.44
N LYS A 157 7.35 7.25 28.93
CA LYS A 157 5.92 7.43 28.55
C LYS A 157 5.69 8.63 27.63
N SER A 158 6.62 8.86 26.72
CA SER A 158 6.63 9.95 25.74
C SER A 158 6.40 9.42 24.32
N LYS A 159 6.33 10.32 23.34
CA LYS A 159 6.34 9.94 21.91
C LYS A 159 7.79 9.77 21.44
N ALA A 160 8.06 8.67 20.73
CA ALA A 160 9.34 8.51 20.08
C ALA A 160 9.50 9.53 18.94
N ASN A 161 10.70 10.02 18.74
CA ASN A 161 11.08 10.84 17.61
C ASN A 161 12.08 10.05 16.76
N TYR A 162 11.85 10.01 15.47
CA TYR A 162 12.65 9.26 14.51
C TYR A 162 13.23 10.19 13.46
N ASP A 163 14.44 9.89 13.02
CA ASP A 163 15.07 10.62 11.93
C ASP A 163 14.43 10.28 10.59
N ASP A 164 14.40 11.25 9.70
CA ASP A 164 13.94 11.04 8.33
C ASP A 164 14.89 10.09 7.55
N LEU A 165 14.32 9.37 6.60
CA LEU A 165 15.14 8.58 5.69
C LEU A 165 16.03 9.47 4.83
N GLU A 166 17.31 9.11 4.74
CA GLU A 166 18.23 9.71 3.80
C GLU A 166 17.62 9.80 2.38
N PRO A 167 17.76 10.95 1.69
CA PRO A 167 17.33 11.06 0.31
C PRO A 167 17.98 9.98 -0.56
N THR A 168 17.20 9.39 -1.45
CA THR A 168 17.75 8.49 -2.48
C THR A 168 18.37 9.35 -3.57
N HIS A 169 19.64 9.63 -3.43
CA HIS A 169 20.42 10.15 -4.56
C HIS A 169 20.70 9.00 -5.52
N SER A 170 20.57 9.25 -6.82
CA SER A 170 21.06 8.31 -7.82
C SER A 170 22.60 8.20 -7.70
N PHE A 171 23.16 7.08 -8.14
CA PHE A 171 24.63 6.92 -8.19
C PHE A 171 25.28 8.07 -8.97
N TRP A 172 24.60 8.55 -10.00
CA TRP A 172 25.09 9.59 -10.90
C TRP A 172 25.08 10.98 -10.24
N GLU A 173 24.05 11.30 -9.43
CA GLU A 173 23.97 12.53 -8.63
C GLU A 173 25.09 12.57 -7.59
N LYS A 174 25.31 11.45 -6.86
CA LYS A 174 26.42 11.34 -5.88
C LYS A 174 27.80 11.51 -6.50
N LYS A 175 27.94 11.25 -7.79
CA LYS A 175 29.17 11.43 -8.55
C LYS A 175 29.25 12.78 -9.25
N GLY A 176 28.25 13.66 -9.12
CA GLY A 176 28.19 14.95 -9.81
C GLY A 176 28.10 14.82 -11.33
N LEU A 177 27.60 13.70 -11.83
CA LEU A 177 27.51 13.39 -13.27
C LEU A 177 26.15 13.75 -13.86
N VAL A 178 25.21 14.16 -13.02
CA VAL A 178 23.89 14.74 -13.40
C VAL A 178 23.59 15.86 -12.44
N PRO A 179 23.04 17.00 -12.93
CA PRO A 179 22.64 18.12 -12.09
C PRO A 179 21.46 17.80 -11.17
#